data_f9e3ed427c05cd4034bd26bca68960f8
#
_entry.id   f9e3ed427c05cd4034bd26bca68960f8
#
_cell.length_a   1.000
_cell.length_b   1.000
_cell.length_c   1.000
_cell.angle_alpha   90.00
_cell.angle_beta   90.00
_cell.angle_gamma   90.00
#
_symmetry.space_group_name_H-M   'P 1'
#
loop_
_entity.id
_entity.type
_entity.pdbx_description
1 polymer ?
#
loop_
_entity_poly.entity_id
_entity_poly.type
_entity_poly.pdbx_seq_one_letter_code
_entity_poly.pdbx_strand_id
1 'polypeptide(L)'
;ADALRALADPRFAERAGDLLDLELRLQWQLCGGQPDAPEPPAGAILIADDLMPSEVAALDLSRVVGLATARGGPTSHVAIIAASRGLPALVALGEAVLALADGTDLVLDADGGGLEIAPDAQRLADVKTMIAARAQRRAAALAMAGEQGRTRDGVRIEVFANLGKLAEVAPALAQGAEGCGLLRTEFLFLDRQNAPDEDEQFAQYRDIALGLGRRPLVIRLLDIGGDKPAPYLPIAAEENPAMGLRGLRVGLARPDVLRTQLRAILRAAVGHDIKIMAPMVARLAEWHALRSIAVQEAEALGVAVPEMGVMVETPAAAVMADALAAHCAFLSIGTNDLTQYALAMDRGNPAVAGGLDGMDPAVLRLVSQTCAGGARHGKWVGVCGGLASDPLAVPILLGLGVSELSAAPAVVAEIKALVRGLDLGECRALAQRALCAESAAQVRFFAGEFIGRMAL
;
A
#
# COMPACT_ATOMS: atom_id res chain seq x y z
N ALA A 1 -22.25 -18.04 14.31
CA ALA A 1 -20.87 -17.70 14.66
C ALA A 1 -20.07 -18.97 15.03
N ASP A 2 -20.51 -19.76 16.00
CA ASP A 2 -19.72 -20.92 16.51
C ASP A 2 -19.46 -21.97 15.44
N ALA A 3 -20.42 -22.22 14.54
CA ALA A 3 -20.24 -23.14 13.42
C ALA A 3 -19.16 -22.67 12.43
N LEU A 4 -19.01 -21.34 12.25
CA LEU A 4 -17.97 -20.76 11.40
C LEU A 4 -16.60 -20.79 12.10
N ARG A 5 -16.55 -20.57 13.43
CA ARG A 5 -15.31 -20.70 14.22
C ARG A 5 -14.78 -22.13 14.27
N ALA A 6 -15.66 -23.13 14.15
CA ALA A 6 -15.29 -24.52 14.13
C ALA A 6 -14.70 -25.00 12.77
N LEU A 7 -14.75 -24.17 11.74
CA LEU A 7 -14.16 -24.50 10.45
C LEU A 7 -12.64 -24.22 10.50
N ALA A 8 -11.87 -25.13 9.90
CA ALA A 8 -10.40 -25.04 9.91
C ALA A 8 -9.81 -23.88 9.07
N ASP A 9 -10.65 -23.17 8.32
CA ASP A 9 -10.23 -22.02 7.50
C ASP A 9 -10.35 -20.69 8.29
N PRO A 10 -9.23 -19.99 8.57
CA PRO A 10 -9.23 -18.74 9.33
C PRO A 10 -10.19 -17.66 8.81
N ARG A 11 -10.43 -17.63 7.49
CA ARG A 11 -11.35 -16.68 6.86
C ARG A 11 -12.81 -16.86 7.29
N PHE A 12 -13.23 -18.08 7.63
CA PHE A 12 -14.56 -18.31 8.19
C PHE A 12 -14.64 -17.92 9.67
N ALA A 13 -13.53 -18.00 10.39
CA ALA A 13 -13.45 -17.49 11.76
C ALA A 13 -13.59 -15.96 11.81
N GLU A 14 -12.98 -15.22 10.88
CA GLU A 14 -13.17 -13.77 10.72
C GLU A 14 -14.62 -13.42 10.40
N ARG A 15 -15.27 -14.14 9.49
CA ARG A 15 -16.70 -13.94 9.19
C ARG A 15 -17.63 -14.24 10.36
N ALA A 16 -17.20 -15.03 11.32
CA ALA A 16 -17.95 -15.20 12.56
C ALA A 16 -18.02 -13.89 13.36
N GLY A 17 -16.98 -13.06 13.33
CA GLY A 17 -16.96 -11.71 13.88
C GLY A 17 -17.99 -10.78 13.21
N ASP A 18 -18.04 -10.79 11.87
CA ASP A 18 -19.02 -9.98 11.11
C ASP A 18 -20.47 -10.32 11.45
N LEU A 19 -20.77 -11.63 11.66
CA LEU A 19 -22.11 -12.06 12.08
C LEU A 19 -22.47 -11.59 13.50
N LEU A 20 -21.49 -11.60 14.41
CA LEU A 20 -21.70 -11.08 15.77
C LEU A 20 -21.88 -9.56 15.76
N ASP A 21 -21.13 -8.86 14.92
CA ASP A 21 -21.31 -7.40 14.72
C ASP A 21 -22.72 -7.08 14.18
N LEU A 22 -23.19 -7.86 13.20
CA LEU A 22 -24.55 -7.71 12.67
C LEU A 22 -25.61 -8.00 13.73
N GLU A 23 -25.45 -9.06 14.53
CA GLU A 23 -26.33 -9.40 15.65
C GLU A 23 -26.40 -8.25 16.67
N LEU A 24 -25.25 -7.73 17.09
CA LEU A 24 -25.15 -6.63 18.04
C LEU A 24 -25.84 -5.36 17.51
N ARG A 25 -25.63 -5.00 16.26
CA ARG A 25 -26.28 -3.87 15.61
C ARG A 25 -27.79 -4.03 15.52
N LEU A 26 -28.28 -5.24 15.23
CA LEU A 26 -29.70 -5.55 15.25
C LEU A 26 -30.28 -5.42 16.66
N GLN A 27 -29.58 -5.91 17.68
CA GLN A 27 -30.00 -5.76 19.07
C GLN A 27 -30.08 -4.28 19.47
N TRP A 28 -29.10 -3.47 19.13
CA TRP A 28 -29.14 -2.02 19.38
C TRP A 28 -30.34 -1.34 18.71
N GLN A 29 -30.59 -1.67 17.44
CA GLN A 29 -31.76 -1.14 16.73
C GLN A 29 -33.08 -1.52 17.40
N LEU A 30 -33.23 -2.76 17.86
CA LEU A 30 -34.42 -3.25 18.55
C LEU A 30 -34.58 -2.66 19.96
N CYS A 31 -33.47 -2.33 20.63
CA CYS A 31 -33.47 -1.72 21.97
C CYS A 31 -33.58 -0.17 21.98
N GLY A 32 -33.70 0.44 20.79
CA GLY A 32 -33.87 1.89 20.69
C GLY A 32 -32.58 2.68 20.54
N GLY A 33 -31.47 2.01 20.28
CA GLY A 33 -30.14 2.60 20.01
C GLY A 33 -29.00 1.86 20.72
N GLN A 34 -27.80 2.30 20.46
CA GLN A 34 -26.60 1.83 21.13
C GLN A 34 -26.66 2.24 22.62
N PRO A 35 -26.32 1.36 23.56
CA PRO A 35 -26.23 1.75 24.98
C PRO A 35 -25.27 2.93 25.15
N ASP A 36 -25.66 3.87 26.06
CA ASP A 36 -24.76 4.96 26.46
C ASP A 36 -23.48 4.37 27.10
N ALA A 37 -22.46 4.20 26.29
CA ALA A 37 -21.13 3.89 26.81
C ALA A 37 -20.53 5.15 27.44
N PRO A 38 -19.86 5.07 28.60
CA PRO A 38 -19.20 6.22 29.18
C PRO A 38 -18.21 6.80 28.17
N GLU A 39 -18.32 8.10 27.90
CA GLU A 39 -17.41 8.79 27.00
C GLU A 39 -15.97 8.70 27.52
N PRO A 40 -15.03 8.19 26.72
CA PRO A 40 -13.64 8.14 27.14
C PRO A 40 -13.08 9.56 27.38
N PRO A 41 -12.16 9.76 28.32
CA PRO A 41 -11.51 11.04 28.50
C PRO A 41 -10.74 11.45 27.23
N ALA A 42 -10.52 12.75 27.04
CA ALA A 42 -9.71 13.23 25.93
C ALA A 42 -8.27 12.70 26.02
N GLY A 43 -7.75 12.18 24.92
CA GLY A 43 -6.42 11.59 24.86
C GLY A 43 -6.35 10.13 25.33
N ALA A 44 -7.50 9.44 25.43
CA ALA A 44 -7.55 8.04 25.84
C ALA A 44 -6.95 7.09 24.79
N ILE A 45 -6.23 6.08 25.27
CA ILE A 45 -5.90 4.87 24.53
C ILE A 45 -6.92 3.81 24.97
N LEU A 46 -7.72 3.33 24.03
CA LEU A 46 -8.73 2.31 24.30
C LEU A 46 -8.06 0.94 24.35
N ILE A 47 -8.30 0.20 25.44
CA ILE A 47 -7.83 -1.17 25.61
C ILE A 47 -9.04 -2.10 25.57
N ALA A 48 -8.98 -3.16 24.75
CA ALA A 48 -10.03 -4.14 24.63
C ALA A 48 -9.46 -5.55 24.42
N ASP A 49 -10.26 -6.58 24.69
CA ASP A 49 -9.90 -7.96 24.34
C ASP A 49 -9.86 -8.11 22.80
N ASP A 50 -10.96 -7.72 22.17
CA ASP A 50 -11.12 -7.55 20.73
C ASP A 50 -12.20 -6.47 20.50
N LEU A 51 -12.32 -5.96 19.29
CA LEU A 51 -13.35 -4.99 18.91
C LEU A 51 -14.06 -5.44 17.65
N MET A 52 -15.32 -4.99 17.55
CA MET A 52 -16.07 -5.16 16.30
C MET A 52 -15.76 -4.02 15.34
N PRO A 53 -15.80 -4.26 14.02
CA PRO A 53 -15.61 -3.24 12.99
C PRO A 53 -16.48 -2.00 13.20
N SER A 54 -17.75 -2.17 13.59
CA SER A 54 -18.69 -1.09 13.85
C SER A 54 -18.30 -0.26 15.08
N GLU A 55 -17.74 -0.89 16.12
CA GLU A 55 -17.29 -0.18 17.33
C GLU A 55 -16.13 0.75 17.01
N VAL A 56 -15.12 0.25 16.25
CA VAL A 56 -13.99 1.09 15.81
C VAL A 56 -14.46 2.21 14.88
N ALA A 57 -15.42 1.93 14.00
CA ALA A 57 -15.99 2.94 13.12
C ALA A 57 -16.75 4.04 13.88
N ALA A 58 -17.33 3.73 15.03
CA ALA A 58 -18.09 4.67 15.86
C ALA A 58 -17.21 5.48 16.84
N LEU A 59 -15.92 5.17 17.01
CA LEU A 59 -15.03 5.87 17.94
C LEU A 59 -14.93 7.38 17.63
N ASP A 60 -15.04 8.20 18.65
CA ASP A 60 -14.75 9.63 18.57
C ASP A 60 -13.22 9.85 18.63
N LEU A 61 -12.63 10.12 17.46
CA LEU A 61 -11.18 10.36 17.35
C LEU A 61 -10.72 11.70 17.91
N SER A 62 -11.62 12.57 18.37
CA SER A 62 -11.24 13.75 19.15
C SER A 62 -10.86 13.39 20.59
N ARG A 63 -11.28 12.23 21.07
CA ARG A 63 -11.09 11.74 22.42
C ARG A 63 -10.18 10.50 22.48
N VAL A 64 -10.38 9.53 21.56
CA VAL A 64 -9.56 8.32 21.48
C VAL A 64 -8.38 8.56 20.52
N VAL A 65 -7.16 8.47 21.05
CA VAL A 65 -5.91 8.74 20.32
C VAL A 65 -5.13 7.48 19.97
N GLY A 66 -5.56 6.32 20.46
CA GLY A 66 -4.92 5.03 20.19
C GLY A 66 -5.80 3.86 20.58
N LEU A 67 -5.50 2.70 20.00
CA LEU A 67 -6.19 1.44 20.23
C LEU A 67 -5.18 0.34 20.55
N ALA A 68 -5.44 -0.46 21.61
CA ALA A 68 -4.66 -1.62 21.95
C ALA A 68 -5.58 -2.83 22.20
N THR A 69 -5.42 -3.93 21.44
CA THR A 69 -6.23 -5.14 21.66
C THR A 69 -5.39 -6.32 22.10
N ALA A 70 -5.95 -7.12 23.01
CA ALA A 70 -5.32 -8.36 23.46
C ALA A 70 -5.26 -9.41 22.34
N ARG A 71 -6.31 -9.47 21.52
CA ARG A 71 -6.48 -10.39 20.40
C ARG A 71 -6.51 -9.63 19.07
N GLY A 72 -6.83 -10.36 18.00
CA GLY A 72 -6.87 -9.83 16.64
C GLY A 72 -5.57 -10.07 15.89
N GLY A 73 -5.48 -9.51 14.68
CA GLY A 73 -4.29 -9.61 13.84
C GLY A 73 -4.06 -8.35 13.03
N PRO A 74 -2.85 -8.09 12.53
CA PRO A 74 -2.53 -6.88 11.79
C PRO A 74 -3.31 -6.74 10.46
N THR A 75 -3.88 -7.83 9.96
CA THR A 75 -4.73 -7.88 8.77
C THR A 75 -6.23 -7.91 9.08
N SER A 76 -6.62 -7.86 10.37
CA SER A 76 -8.03 -7.87 10.77
C SER A 76 -8.78 -6.62 10.29
N HIS A 77 -10.10 -6.74 10.12
CA HIS A 77 -10.96 -5.59 9.77
C HIS A 77 -10.81 -4.42 10.74
N VAL A 78 -10.62 -4.69 12.03
CA VAL A 78 -10.37 -3.69 13.07
C VAL A 78 -9.08 -2.91 12.80
N ALA A 79 -7.98 -3.61 12.53
CA ALA A 79 -6.70 -2.98 12.21
C ALA A 79 -6.77 -2.14 10.92
N ILE A 80 -7.45 -2.65 9.90
CA ILE A 80 -7.66 -1.94 8.62
C ILE A 80 -8.49 -0.67 8.82
N ILE A 81 -9.58 -0.73 9.59
CA ILE A 81 -10.42 0.44 9.87
C ILE A 81 -9.65 1.46 10.71
N ALA A 82 -8.95 1.05 11.76
CA ALA A 82 -8.12 1.95 12.55
C ALA A 82 -7.09 2.67 11.68
N ALA A 83 -6.36 1.94 10.84
CA ALA A 83 -5.39 2.51 9.92
C ALA A 83 -6.03 3.47 8.92
N SER A 84 -7.20 3.14 8.35
CA SER A 84 -7.91 4.00 7.39
C SER A 84 -8.38 5.32 8.03
N ARG A 85 -8.63 5.31 9.34
CA ARG A 85 -9.01 6.49 10.13
C ARG A 85 -7.80 7.24 10.73
N GLY A 86 -6.58 6.75 10.49
CA GLY A 86 -5.35 7.31 11.06
C GLY A 86 -5.24 7.15 12.58
N LEU A 87 -5.93 6.16 13.17
CA LEU A 87 -5.86 5.82 14.57
C LEU A 87 -4.71 4.84 14.81
N PRO A 88 -3.67 5.20 15.57
CA PRO A 88 -2.60 4.27 15.94
C PRO A 88 -3.18 3.06 16.66
N ALA A 89 -2.82 1.85 16.22
CA ALA A 89 -3.36 0.63 16.80
C ALA A 89 -2.26 -0.42 16.99
N LEU A 90 -2.31 -1.11 18.10
CA LEU A 90 -1.55 -2.32 18.41
C LEU A 90 -2.53 -3.47 18.64
N VAL A 91 -2.33 -4.60 17.97
CA VAL A 91 -3.19 -5.78 18.07
C VAL A 91 -2.37 -6.99 18.53
N ALA A 92 -3.05 -8.02 19.04
CA ALA A 92 -2.41 -9.25 19.51
C ALA A 92 -1.37 -9.04 20.65
N LEU A 93 -1.63 -8.10 21.57
CA LEU A 93 -0.74 -7.82 22.71
C LEU A 93 -0.81 -8.86 23.83
N GLY A 94 -1.77 -9.79 23.76
CA GLY A 94 -2.02 -10.82 24.77
C GLY A 94 -2.87 -10.30 25.93
N GLU A 95 -3.35 -11.23 26.76
CA GLU A 95 -4.32 -10.95 27.82
C GLU A 95 -3.77 -10.03 28.95
N ALA A 96 -2.46 -9.92 29.08
CA ALA A 96 -1.84 -9.07 30.09
C ALA A 96 -2.24 -7.59 29.99
N VAL A 97 -2.55 -7.09 28.78
CA VAL A 97 -2.96 -5.71 28.57
C VAL A 97 -4.32 -5.39 29.23
N LEU A 98 -5.19 -6.39 29.38
CA LEU A 98 -6.51 -6.25 30.00
C LEU A 98 -6.48 -6.08 31.52
N ALA A 99 -5.32 -6.35 32.15
CA ALA A 99 -5.13 -6.16 33.60
C ALA A 99 -4.75 -4.72 33.98
N LEU A 100 -4.57 -3.84 32.96
CA LEU A 100 -4.23 -2.45 33.22
C LEU A 100 -5.43 -1.70 33.80
N ALA A 101 -5.18 -0.92 34.84
CA ALA A 101 -6.23 -0.13 35.49
C ALA A 101 -6.59 1.09 34.63
N ASP A 102 -7.89 1.45 34.63
CA ASP A 102 -8.36 2.67 33.98
C ASP A 102 -7.61 3.91 34.52
N GLY A 103 -7.23 4.80 33.61
CA GLY A 103 -6.47 6.00 33.93
C GLY A 103 -4.96 5.78 34.04
N THR A 104 -4.44 4.58 33.76
CA THR A 104 -3.00 4.35 33.65
C THR A 104 -2.43 5.15 32.46
N ASP A 105 -1.36 5.91 32.71
CA ASP A 105 -0.63 6.59 31.64
C ASP A 105 0.09 5.58 30.75
N LEU A 106 -0.08 5.74 29.43
CA LEU A 106 0.46 4.84 28.43
C LEU A 106 1.13 5.62 27.29
N VAL A 107 2.16 5.04 26.69
CA VAL A 107 2.68 5.45 25.38
C VAL A 107 2.51 4.30 24.39
N LEU A 108 1.75 4.54 23.34
CA LEU A 108 1.51 3.60 22.25
C LEU A 108 2.34 4.00 21.03
N ASP A 109 3.30 3.17 20.68
CA ASP A 109 4.11 3.30 19.46
C ASP A 109 3.68 2.25 18.43
N ALA A 110 2.75 2.63 17.56
CA ALA A 110 2.25 1.74 16.53
C ALA A 110 3.29 1.43 15.43
N ASP A 111 4.23 2.34 15.20
CA ASP A 111 5.30 2.17 14.19
C ASP A 111 6.40 1.23 14.75
N GLY A 112 6.76 1.37 16.03
CA GLY A 112 7.72 0.50 16.70
C GLY A 112 7.13 -0.78 17.29
N GLY A 113 5.80 -0.93 17.30
CA GLY A 113 5.10 -2.12 17.82
C GLY A 113 5.13 -2.23 19.33
N GLY A 114 5.27 -1.12 20.09
CA GLY A 114 5.44 -1.11 21.53
C GLY A 114 4.33 -0.40 22.30
N LEU A 115 3.95 -0.95 23.47
CA LEU A 115 3.12 -0.31 24.46
C LEU A 115 3.94 -0.14 25.75
N GLU A 116 4.28 1.11 26.09
CA GLU A 116 4.97 1.46 27.32
C GLU A 116 3.95 1.78 28.41
N ILE A 117 4.05 1.09 29.56
CA ILE A 117 3.10 1.18 30.66
C ILE A 117 3.69 2.04 31.79
N ALA A 118 2.90 2.99 32.28
CA ALA A 118 3.28 3.90 33.35
C ALA A 118 4.64 4.59 33.10
N PRO A 119 4.83 5.24 31.92
CA PRO A 119 6.05 5.99 31.64
C PRO A 119 6.23 7.10 32.71
N ASP A 120 7.48 7.46 33.01
CA ASP A 120 7.73 8.55 33.90
C ASP A 120 7.33 9.92 33.32
N ALA A 121 7.28 10.94 34.16
CA ALA A 121 6.84 12.28 33.76
C ALA A 121 7.74 12.90 32.66
N GLN A 122 9.05 12.61 32.70
CA GLN A 122 9.99 13.10 31.67
C GLN A 122 9.69 12.43 30.34
N ARG A 123 9.51 11.11 30.30
CA ARG A 123 9.17 10.35 29.14
C ARG A 123 7.86 10.82 28.50
N LEU A 124 6.82 11.07 29.32
CA LEU A 124 5.55 11.63 28.84
C LEU A 124 5.73 13.02 28.21
N ALA A 125 6.55 13.88 28.80
CA ALA A 125 6.84 15.21 28.29
C ALA A 125 7.58 15.12 26.93
N ASP A 126 8.55 14.22 26.83
CA ASP A 126 9.32 13.98 25.59
C ASP A 126 8.40 13.49 24.45
N VAL A 127 7.54 12.49 24.74
CA VAL A 127 6.58 11.97 23.76
C VAL A 127 5.58 13.02 23.34
N LYS A 128 5.02 13.82 24.24
CA LYS A 128 4.12 14.94 23.90
C LYS A 128 4.81 15.95 22.99
N THR A 129 6.07 16.26 23.27
CA THR A 129 6.88 17.16 22.43
C THR A 129 7.10 16.56 21.03
N MET A 130 7.40 15.26 20.93
CA MET A 130 7.54 14.55 19.67
C MET A 130 6.24 14.55 18.84
N ILE A 131 5.10 14.29 19.49
CA ILE A 131 3.78 14.33 18.85
C ILE A 131 3.47 15.73 18.31
N ALA A 132 3.70 16.78 19.13
CA ALA A 132 3.48 18.16 18.71
C ALA A 132 4.39 18.54 17.52
N ALA A 133 5.66 18.19 17.57
CA ALA A 133 6.60 18.43 16.47
C ALA A 133 6.21 17.66 15.20
N ARG A 134 5.75 16.41 15.31
CA ARG A 134 5.22 15.64 14.17
C ARG A 134 3.98 16.30 13.56
N ALA A 135 3.04 16.74 14.40
CA ALA A 135 1.84 17.45 13.95
C ALA A 135 2.17 18.76 13.23
N GLN A 136 3.13 19.54 13.76
CA GLN A 136 3.59 20.78 13.15
C GLN A 136 4.27 20.51 11.78
N ARG A 137 5.15 19.50 11.70
CA ARG A 137 5.78 19.10 10.43
C ARG A 137 4.75 18.68 9.39
N ARG A 138 3.76 17.88 9.80
CA ARG A 138 2.66 17.45 8.92
C ARG A 138 1.84 18.64 8.42
N ALA A 139 1.51 19.58 9.29
CA ALA A 139 0.79 20.79 8.89
C ALA A 139 1.60 21.65 7.90
N ALA A 140 2.91 21.80 8.14
CA ALA A 140 3.81 22.50 7.23
C ALA A 140 3.94 21.79 5.87
N ALA A 141 4.06 20.45 5.87
CA ALA A 141 4.08 19.65 4.66
C ALA A 141 2.80 19.81 3.84
N LEU A 142 1.64 19.79 4.51
CA LEU A 142 0.33 19.95 3.89
C LEU A 142 0.14 21.37 3.31
N ALA A 143 0.60 22.41 4.00
CA ALA A 143 0.56 23.78 3.51
C ALA A 143 1.33 23.97 2.17
N MET A 144 2.36 23.14 1.96
CA MET A 144 3.18 23.13 0.73
C MET A 144 2.86 21.96 -0.20
N ALA A 145 1.75 21.27 0.01
CA ALA A 145 1.40 20.07 -0.75
C ALA A 145 1.20 20.34 -2.26
N GLY A 146 0.83 21.56 -2.63
CA GLY A 146 0.70 21.98 -4.03
C GLY A 146 2.03 22.11 -4.79
N GLU A 147 3.15 22.23 -4.10
CA GLU A 147 4.47 22.33 -4.71
C GLU A 147 4.88 21.01 -5.35
N GLN A 148 5.64 21.08 -6.45
CA GLN A 148 6.17 19.88 -7.10
C GLN A 148 7.22 19.17 -6.23
N GLY A 149 7.27 17.84 -6.33
CA GLY A 149 8.37 17.04 -5.78
C GLY A 149 9.66 17.30 -6.57
N ARG A 150 10.61 18.03 -5.95
CA ARG A 150 11.91 18.35 -6.54
C ARG A 150 12.96 18.44 -5.44
N THR A 151 14.07 17.75 -5.63
CA THR A 151 15.20 17.77 -4.69
C THR A 151 15.85 19.17 -4.59
N ARG A 152 16.65 19.44 -3.56
CA ARG A 152 17.38 20.71 -3.38
C ARG A 152 18.28 21.05 -4.57
N ASP A 153 18.90 20.03 -5.18
CA ASP A 153 19.72 20.15 -6.38
C ASP A 153 18.91 20.17 -7.69
N GLY A 154 17.58 20.29 -7.59
CA GLY A 154 16.70 20.59 -8.71
C GLY A 154 16.20 19.37 -9.50
N VAL A 155 16.46 18.15 -9.09
CA VAL A 155 15.99 16.95 -9.80
C VAL A 155 14.50 16.73 -9.53
N ARG A 156 13.73 16.50 -10.59
CA ARG A 156 12.29 16.22 -10.51
C ARG A 156 12.04 14.80 -10.02
N ILE A 157 11.27 14.66 -8.96
CA ILE A 157 10.76 13.40 -8.44
C ILE A 157 9.24 13.51 -8.39
N GLU A 158 8.55 12.63 -9.08
CA GLU A 158 7.09 12.60 -9.04
C GLU A 158 6.61 11.87 -7.79
N VAL A 159 5.65 12.47 -7.08
CA VAL A 159 5.05 11.84 -5.90
C VAL A 159 3.57 11.67 -6.14
N PHE A 160 3.19 10.44 -6.42
CA PHE A 160 1.85 9.99 -6.74
C PHE A 160 1.20 9.31 -5.53
N ALA A 161 -0.08 9.02 -5.64
CA ALA A 161 -0.82 8.24 -4.66
C ALA A 161 -1.18 6.86 -5.20
N ASN A 162 -1.21 5.85 -4.32
CA ASN A 162 -1.88 4.58 -4.56
C ASN A 162 -3.37 4.73 -4.31
N LEU A 163 -4.22 4.33 -5.25
CA LEU A 163 -5.67 4.41 -5.13
C LEU A 163 -6.31 3.04 -5.37
N GLY A 164 -7.48 2.83 -4.76
CA GLY A 164 -8.31 1.64 -5.00
C GLY A 164 -9.72 1.99 -5.50
N LYS A 165 -10.20 3.21 -5.24
CA LYS A 165 -11.56 3.64 -5.58
C LYS A 165 -11.67 5.15 -5.77
N LEU A 166 -12.74 5.58 -6.45
CA LEU A 166 -13.01 7.00 -6.73
C LEU A 166 -13.01 7.89 -5.48
N ALA A 167 -13.57 7.41 -4.37
CA ALA A 167 -13.65 8.19 -3.13
C ALA A 167 -12.28 8.60 -2.55
N GLU A 168 -11.19 7.95 -2.96
CA GLU A 168 -9.83 8.24 -2.50
C GLU A 168 -9.16 9.34 -3.32
N VAL A 169 -9.70 9.71 -4.48
CA VAL A 169 -9.08 10.71 -5.39
C VAL A 169 -9.01 12.08 -4.72
N ALA A 170 -10.14 12.61 -4.25
CA ALA A 170 -10.17 13.94 -3.65
C ALA A 170 -9.29 14.05 -2.39
N PRO A 171 -9.29 13.09 -1.44
CA PRO A 171 -8.33 13.07 -0.34
C PRO A 171 -6.86 13.03 -0.79
N ALA A 172 -6.52 12.22 -1.79
CA ALA A 172 -5.16 12.16 -2.32
C ALA A 172 -4.69 13.48 -2.94
N LEU A 173 -5.57 14.13 -3.70
CA LEU A 173 -5.29 15.46 -4.27
C LEU A 173 -5.13 16.53 -3.18
N ALA A 174 -5.92 16.47 -2.11
CA ALA A 174 -5.76 17.36 -0.96
C ALA A 174 -4.40 17.18 -0.26
N GLN A 175 -3.82 15.99 -0.28
CA GLN A 175 -2.45 15.71 0.17
C GLN A 175 -1.39 16.09 -0.88
N GLY A 176 -1.79 16.66 -2.02
CA GLY A 176 -0.87 17.10 -3.06
C GLY A 176 -0.36 16.02 -4.00
N ALA A 177 -1.07 14.92 -4.15
CA ALA A 177 -0.71 13.87 -5.12
C ALA A 177 -0.65 14.46 -6.54
N GLU A 178 0.43 14.17 -7.25
CA GLU A 178 0.69 14.68 -8.60
C GLU A 178 0.12 13.75 -9.68
N GLY A 179 -0.39 12.58 -9.27
CA GLY A 179 -1.02 11.56 -10.08
C GLY A 179 -1.40 10.33 -9.25
N CYS A 180 -1.82 9.29 -9.94
CA CYS A 180 -2.00 7.95 -9.38
C CYS A 180 -0.98 7.01 -10.03
N GLY A 181 0.02 6.55 -9.28
CA GLY A 181 1.06 5.62 -9.78
C GLY A 181 0.65 4.16 -9.66
N LEU A 182 -0.40 3.88 -8.91
CA LEU A 182 -1.02 2.56 -8.79
C LEU A 182 -2.51 2.66 -8.51
N LEU A 183 -3.33 2.40 -9.52
CA LEU A 183 -4.73 2.06 -9.28
C LEU A 183 -4.85 0.54 -9.09
N ARG A 184 -5.26 0.13 -7.89
CA ARG A 184 -5.54 -1.27 -7.56
C ARG A 184 -6.93 -1.63 -8.06
N THR A 185 -7.00 -2.39 -9.14
CA THR A 185 -8.29 -2.76 -9.76
C THR A 185 -9.02 -3.88 -9.03
N GLU A 186 -8.34 -4.60 -8.13
CA GLU A 186 -8.91 -5.72 -7.38
C GLU A 186 -10.19 -5.34 -6.63
N PHE A 187 -10.26 -4.14 -6.07
CA PHE A 187 -11.45 -3.64 -5.34
C PHE A 187 -12.72 -3.60 -6.21
N LEU A 188 -12.57 -3.53 -7.53
CA LEU A 188 -13.70 -3.61 -8.45
C LEU A 188 -14.16 -5.05 -8.69
N PHE A 189 -13.28 -6.01 -8.47
CA PHE A 189 -13.50 -7.44 -8.74
C PHE A 189 -13.82 -8.28 -7.51
N LEU A 190 -13.40 -7.82 -6.33
CA LEU A 190 -13.61 -8.56 -5.07
C LEU A 190 -15.03 -8.32 -4.53
N ASP A 191 -15.44 -9.17 -3.59
CA ASP A 191 -16.72 -9.10 -2.84
C ASP A 191 -18.00 -9.09 -3.71
N ARG A 192 -17.95 -9.78 -4.85
CA ARG A 192 -19.06 -9.87 -5.83
C ARG A 192 -19.25 -11.31 -6.31
N GLN A 193 -20.46 -11.59 -6.77
CA GLN A 193 -20.82 -12.90 -7.33
C GLN A 193 -20.49 -13.01 -8.83
N ASN A 194 -20.45 -11.90 -9.54
CA ASN A 194 -20.18 -11.85 -10.98
C ASN A 194 -19.04 -10.88 -11.27
N ALA A 195 -18.25 -11.16 -12.32
CA ALA A 195 -17.24 -10.21 -12.80
C ALA A 195 -17.89 -8.88 -13.23
N PRO A 196 -17.21 -7.73 -13.01
CA PRO A 196 -17.66 -6.47 -13.57
C PRO A 196 -17.60 -6.53 -15.09
N ASP A 197 -18.63 -6.07 -15.77
CA ASP A 197 -18.66 -5.98 -17.22
C ASP A 197 -17.77 -4.83 -17.75
N GLU A 198 -17.66 -4.71 -19.08
CA GLU A 198 -16.84 -3.68 -19.72
C GLU A 198 -17.31 -2.27 -19.39
N ASP A 199 -18.63 -2.03 -19.38
CA ASP A 199 -19.19 -0.70 -19.16
C ASP A 199 -19.06 -0.25 -17.70
N GLU A 200 -19.19 -1.17 -16.74
CA GLU A 200 -18.96 -0.91 -15.33
C GLU A 200 -17.49 -0.56 -15.07
N GLN A 201 -16.57 -1.34 -15.62
CA GLN A 201 -15.14 -1.07 -15.51
C GLN A 201 -14.77 0.27 -16.16
N PHE A 202 -15.27 0.52 -17.38
CA PHE A 202 -15.06 1.78 -18.09
C PHE A 202 -15.52 2.98 -17.27
N ALA A 203 -16.72 2.92 -16.69
CA ALA A 203 -17.27 4.01 -15.88
C ALA A 203 -16.36 4.34 -14.69
N GLN A 204 -15.89 3.31 -13.96
CA GLN A 204 -14.98 3.49 -12.82
C GLN A 204 -13.64 4.11 -13.23
N TYR A 205 -12.99 3.60 -14.27
CA TYR A 205 -11.69 4.12 -14.72
C TYR A 205 -11.79 5.55 -15.23
N ARG A 206 -12.84 5.85 -16.01
CA ARG A 206 -13.15 7.19 -16.52
C ARG A 206 -13.41 8.17 -15.37
N ASP A 207 -14.21 7.80 -14.39
CA ASP A 207 -14.58 8.70 -13.30
C ASP A 207 -13.38 9.01 -12.39
N ILE A 208 -12.49 8.03 -12.17
CA ILE A 208 -11.21 8.25 -11.49
C ILE A 208 -10.31 9.18 -12.32
N ALA A 209 -10.19 8.97 -13.63
CA ALA A 209 -9.40 9.83 -14.51
C ALA A 209 -9.95 11.26 -14.54
N LEU A 210 -11.27 11.43 -14.61
CA LEU A 210 -11.94 12.74 -14.51
C LEU A 210 -11.64 13.41 -13.18
N GLY A 211 -11.69 12.68 -12.07
CA GLY A 211 -11.35 13.19 -10.75
C GLY A 211 -9.89 13.65 -10.62
N LEU A 212 -8.96 12.97 -11.29
CA LEU A 212 -7.55 13.36 -11.35
C LEU A 212 -7.29 14.53 -12.31
N GLY A 213 -8.20 14.81 -13.22
CA GLY A 213 -8.07 15.88 -14.21
C GLY A 213 -6.99 15.58 -15.25
N ARG A 214 -5.94 16.42 -15.31
CA ARG A 214 -4.82 16.25 -16.25
C ARG A 214 -3.66 15.41 -15.70
N ARG A 215 -3.80 14.88 -14.50
CA ARG A 215 -2.75 14.10 -13.84
C ARG A 215 -2.75 12.67 -14.34
N PRO A 216 -1.57 12.02 -14.40
CA PRO A 216 -1.45 10.66 -14.87
C PRO A 216 -2.17 9.66 -13.95
N LEU A 217 -2.73 8.63 -14.56
CA LEU A 217 -3.37 7.49 -13.91
C LEU A 217 -2.74 6.19 -14.42
N VAL A 218 -2.00 5.49 -13.57
CA VAL A 218 -1.44 4.17 -13.88
C VAL A 218 -2.42 3.10 -13.38
N ILE A 219 -3.07 2.40 -14.31
CA ILE A 219 -4.01 1.32 -13.99
C ILE A 219 -3.27 -0.01 -14.03
N ARG A 220 -3.19 -0.67 -12.87
CA ARG A 220 -2.68 -2.04 -12.80
C ARG A 220 -3.77 -3.01 -13.28
N LEU A 221 -3.43 -3.88 -14.22
CA LEU A 221 -4.30 -4.98 -14.59
C LEU A 221 -4.57 -5.86 -13.37
N LEU A 222 -5.67 -6.60 -13.42
CA LEU A 222 -6.15 -7.42 -12.31
C LEU A 222 -5.05 -8.34 -11.78
N ASP A 223 -4.74 -8.18 -10.49
CA ASP A 223 -3.83 -9.05 -9.73
C ASP A 223 -4.64 -9.93 -8.77
N ILE A 224 -5.24 -10.97 -9.32
CA ILE A 224 -6.02 -11.96 -8.61
C ILE A 224 -5.30 -13.30 -8.62
N GLY A 225 -5.63 -14.18 -7.69
CA GLY A 225 -4.92 -15.43 -7.42
C GLY A 225 -4.10 -15.34 -6.14
N GLY A 226 -3.46 -16.42 -5.76
CA GLY A 226 -2.79 -16.48 -4.46
C GLY A 226 -3.78 -16.43 -3.30
N ASP A 227 -3.73 -15.35 -2.55
CA ASP A 227 -4.57 -15.08 -1.38
C ASP A 227 -5.90 -14.34 -1.69
N LYS A 228 -6.15 -14.01 -2.96
CA LYS A 228 -7.30 -13.18 -3.40
C LYS A 228 -8.28 -13.99 -4.27
N PRO A 229 -9.18 -14.79 -3.69
CA PRO A 229 -10.15 -15.57 -4.46
C PRO A 229 -11.28 -14.69 -5.00
N ALA A 230 -11.75 -15.01 -6.22
CA ALA A 230 -13.00 -14.48 -6.75
C ALA A 230 -13.92 -15.66 -7.12
N PRO A 231 -15.16 -15.70 -6.62
CA PRO A 231 -16.06 -16.86 -6.81
C PRO A 231 -16.35 -17.20 -8.28
N TYR A 232 -16.42 -16.16 -9.13
CA TYR A 232 -16.71 -16.29 -10.57
C TYR A 232 -15.47 -16.55 -11.43
N LEU A 233 -14.28 -16.55 -10.82
CA LEU A 233 -13.00 -16.85 -11.46
C LEU A 233 -12.30 -17.97 -10.68
N PRO A 234 -12.85 -19.21 -10.74
CA PRO A 234 -12.31 -20.30 -9.94
C PRO A 234 -10.88 -20.63 -10.41
N ILE A 235 -9.95 -20.51 -9.49
CA ILE A 235 -8.59 -21.00 -9.61
C ILE A 235 -8.52 -22.27 -8.79
N ALA A 236 -7.95 -23.34 -9.36
CA ALA A 236 -7.77 -24.58 -8.65
C ALA A 236 -6.94 -24.37 -7.38
N ALA A 237 -7.21 -25.15 -6.34
CA ALA A 237 -6.39 -25.09 -5.14
C ALA A 237 -4.95 -25.50 -5.47
N GLU A 238 -4.00 -24.69 -5.03
CA GLU A 238 -2.57 -24.86 -5.26
C GLU A 238 -1.84 -25.02 -3.93
N GLU A 239 -0.78 -25.81 -3.89
CA GLU A 239 0.04 -25.97 -2.67
C GLU A 239 0.79 -24.67 -2.31
N ASN A 240 1.17 -23.88 -3.32
CA ASN A 240 1.90 -22.61 -3.17
C ASN A 240 1.21 -21.50 -3.96
N PRO A 241 0.07 -20.99 -3.52
CA PRO A 241 -0.74 -20.04 -4.30
C PRO A 241 -0.02 -18.76 -4.68
N ALA A 242 0.89 -18.26 -3.82
CA ALA A 242 1.68 -17.07 -4.11
C ALA A 242 2.63 -17.24 -5.32
N MET A 243 3.08 -18.45 -5.60
CA MET A 243 3.93 -18.82 -6.74
C MET A 243 3.17 -19.45 -7.90
N GLY A 244 1.86 -19.62 -7.76
CA GLY A 244 0.98 -20.29 -8.71
C GLY A 244 0.41 -19.36 -9.79
N LEU A 245 -0.84 -19.64 -10.14
CA LEU A 245 -1.61 -18.89 -11.14
C LEU A 245 -2.09 -17.55 -10.52
N ARG A 246 -1.39 -16.46 -10.82
CA ARG A 246 -1.63 -15.15 -10.25
C ARG A 246 -1.34 -14.01 -11.24
N GLY A 247 -2.02 -12.90 -11.10
CA GLY A 247 -1.80 -11.66 -11.82
C GLY A 247 -1.93 -11.83 -13.33
N LEU A 248 -0.96 -11.37 -14.11
CA LEU A 248 -1.00 -11.47 -15.56
C LEU A 248 -1.18 -12.91 -16.07
N ARG A 249 -0.68 -13.92 -15.36
CA ARG A 249 -0.85 -15.32 -15.75
C ARG A 249 -2.31 -15.75 -15.71
N VAL A 250 -3.09 -15.28 -14.77
CA VAL A 250 -4.55 -15.47 -14.72
C VAL A 250 -5.18 -14.83 -15.95
N GLY A 251 -4.83 -13.57 -16.26
CA GLY A 251 -5.36 -12.88 -17.43
C GLY A 251 -5.04 -13.59 -18.74
N LEU A 252 -3.83 -14.13 -18.90
CA LEU A 252 -3.44 -14.90 -20.08
C LEU A 252 -4.14 -16.27 -20.16
N ALA A 253 -4.44 -16.90 -19.02
CA ALA A 253 -5.22 -18.14 -18.94
C ALA A 253 -6.73 -17.89 -19.12
N ARG A 254 -7.21 -16.69 -18.84
CA ARG A 254 -8.61 -16.24 -19.01
C ARG A 254 -8.68 -15.01 -19.90
N PRO A 255 -8.45 -15.18 -21.20
CA PRO A 255 -8.42 -14.07 -22.17
C PRO A 255 -9.71 -13.26 -22.23
N ASP A 256 -10.85 -13.88 -21.91
CA ASP A 256 -12.15 -13.23 -21.80
C ASP A 256 -12.13 -12.07 -20.75
N VAL A 257 -11.64 -12.34 -19.56
CA VAL A 257 -11.53 -11.35 -18.48
C VAL A 257 -10.50 -10.26 -18.83
N LEU A 258 -9.33 -10.67 -19.35
CA LEU A 258 -8.27 -9.75 -19.72
C LEU A 258 -8.71 -8.79 -20.84
N ARG A 259 -9.36 -9.31 -21.89
CA ARG A 259 -9.87 -8.49 -23.01
C ARG A 259 -10.93 -7.51 -22.53
N THR A 260 -11.88 -7.92 -21.69
CA THR A 260 -12.90 -7.05 -21.10
C THR A 260 -12.24 -5.90 -20.32
N GLN A 261 -11.25 -6.18 -19.48
CA GLN A 261 -10.54 -5.14 -18.74
C GLN A 261 -9.74 -4.22 -19.66
N LEU A 262 -9.00 -4.75 -20.62
CA LEU A 262 -8.25 -3.94 -21.59
C LEU A 262 -9.17 -3.03 -22.39
N ARG A 263 -10.30 -3.52 -22.91
CA ARG A 263 -11.27 -2.70 -23.66
C ARG A 263 -11.82 -1.56 -22.79
N ALA A 264 -12.16 -1.83 -21.56
CA ALA A 264 -12.62 -0.79 -20.62
C ALA A 264 -11.56 0.29 -20.38
N ILE A 265 -10.28 -0.11 -20.17
CA ILE A 265 -9.16 0.82 -19.99
C ILE A 265 -8.89 1.62 -21.27
N LEU A 266 -8.85 0.96 -22.43
CA LEU A 266 -8.63 1.59 -23.74
C LEU A 266 -9.68 2.67 -24.03
N ARG A 267 -10.96 2.39 -23.77
CA ARG A 267 -12.06 3.36 -23.88
C ARG A 267 -11.88 4.53 -22.90
N ALA A 268 -11.50 4.26 -21.65
CA ALA A 268 -11.28 5.29 -20.64
C ALA A 268 -10.04 6.15 -20.93
N ALA A 269 -9.05 5.63 -21.66
CA ALA A 269 -7.83 6.35 -22.00
C ALA A 269 -8.06 7.46 -23.04
N VAL A 270 -9.18 7.44 -23.76
CA VAL A 270 -9.46 8.47 -24.77
C VAL A 270 -9.64 9.83 -24.11
N GLY A 271 -8.70 10.74 -24.34
CA GLY A 271 -8.72 12.10 -23.78
C GLY A 271 -8.14 12.22 -22.35
N HIS A 272 -7.61 11.14 -21.78
CA HIS A 272 -7.00 11.09 -20.46
C HIS A 272 -5.58 10.53 -20.50
N ASP A 273 -4.71 10.99 -19.56
CA ASP A 273 -3.36 10.42 -19.39
C ASP A 273 -3.44 9.13 -18.55
N ILE A 274 -3.91 8.07 -19.20
CA ILE A 274 -3.99 6.73 -18.61
C ILE A 274 -2.83 5.88 -19.14
N LYS A 275 -2.20 5.14 -18.23
CA LYS A 275 -1.17 4.15 -18.52
C LYS A 275 -1.59 2.79 -17.99
N ILE A 276 -1.17 1.72 -18.67
CA ILE A 276 -1.47 0.33 -18.27
C ILE A 276 -0.23 -0.28 -17.63
N MET A 277 -0.38 -0.93 -16.49
CA MET A 277 0.69 -1.64 -15.80
C MET A 277 0.37 -3.13 -15.64
N ALA A 278 1.28 -3.97 -16.12
CA ALA A 278 1.17 -5.43 -16.05
C ALA A 278 1.73 -5.97 -14.73
N PRO A 279 0.92 -6.62 -13.86
CA PRO A 279 1.40 -7.24 -12.63
C PRO A 279 2.08 -8.60 -12.89
N MET A 280 2.91 -9.05 -11.95
CA MET A 280 3.47 -10.40 -11.89
C MET A 280 4.22 -10.88 -13.15
N VAL A 281 4.75 -9.96 -13.94
CA VAL A 281 5.58 -10.29 -15.12
C VAL A 281 6.87 -10.94 -14.64
N ALA A 282 7.21 -12.09 -15.22
CA ALA A 282 8.48 -12.78 -14.95
C ALA A 282 9.26 -13.08 -16.25
N ARG A 283 8.58 -13.07 -17.39
CA ARG A 283 9.17 -13.42 -18.69
C ARG A 283 8.77 -12.42 -19.76
N LEU A 284 9.68 -12.13 -20.67
CA LEU A 284 9.43 -11.26 -21.82
C LEU A 284 8.30 -11.79 -22.72
N ALA A 285 8.14 -13.12 -22.80
CA ALA A 285 7.04 -13.72 -23.55
C ALA A 285 5.65 -13.38 -22.99
N GLU A 286 5.50 -13.29 -21.66
CA GLU A 286 4.25 -12.87 -21.00
C GLU A 286 3.92 -11.41 -21.38
N TRP A 287 4.92 -10.54 -21.37
CA TRP A 287 4.79 -9.16 -21.82
C TRP A 287 4.36 -9.05 -23.29
N HIS A 288 5.02 -9.78 -24.18
CA HIS A 288 4.66 -9.76 -25.60
C HIS A 288 3.25 -10.29 -25.88
N ALA A 289 2.83 -11.34 -25.17
CA ALA A 289 1.47 -11.86 -25.26
C ALA A 289 0.42 -10.82 -24.85
N LEU A 290 0.64 -10.16 -23.69
CA LEU A 290 -0.24 -9.07 -23.22
C LEU A 290 -0.30 -7.93 -24.25
N ARG A 291 0.86 -7.46 -24.71
CA ARG A 291 0.94 -6.35 -25.67
C ARG A 291 0.22 -6.66 -26.97
N SER A 292 0.34 -7.90 -27.48
CA SER A 292 -0.38 -8.34 -28.68
C SER A 292 -1.89 -8.27 -28.50
N ILE A 293 -2.41 -8.71 -27.33
CA ILE A 293 -3.84 -8.63 -27.03
C ILE A 293 -4.28 -7.16 -26.93
N ALA A 294 -3.52 -6.31 -26.25
CA ALA A 294 -3.86 -4.88 -26.12
C ALA A 294 -3.92 -4.17 -27.48
N VAL A 295 -2.99 -4.48 -28.41
CA VAL A 295 -3.01 -3.94 -29.77
C VAL A 295 -4.24 -4.41 -30.53
N GLN A 296 -4.58 -5.71 -30.49
CA GLN A 296 -5.78 -6.24 -31.15
C GLN A 296 -7.07 -5.56 -30.67
N GLU A 297 -7.20 -5.35 -29.33
CA GLU A 297 -8.39 -4.69 -28.78
C GLU A 297 -8.44 -3.20 -29.12
N ALA A 298 -7.29 -2.53 -29.15
CA ALA A 298 -7.22 -1.12 -29.55
C ALA A 298 -7.59 -0.94 -31.04
N GLU A 299 -7.10 -1.79 -31.91
CA GLU A 299 -7.46 -1.82 -33.33
C GLU A 299 -8.98 -2.08 -33.52
N ALA A 300 -9.55 -3.04 -32.78
CA ALA A 300 -10.97 -3.34 -32.85
C ALA A 300 -11.86 -2.19 -32.36
N LEU A 301 -11.35 -1.37 -31.43
CA LEU A 301 -12.03 -0.18 -30.89
C LEU A 301 -11.74 1.10 -31.72
N GLY A 302 -10.77 1.08 -32.61
CA GLY A 302 -10.33 2.26 -33.35
C GLY A 302 -9.65 3.33 -32.49
N VAL A 303 -8.95 2.94 -31.42
CA VAL A 303 -8.26 3.84 -30.47
C VAL A 303 -6.77 3.54 -30.43
N ALA A 304 -5.97 4.48 -29.91
CA ALA A 304 -4.55 4.28 -29.67
C ALA A 304 -4.32 3.41 -28.43
N VAL A 305 -3.28 2.60 -28.44
CA VAL A 305 -2.79 1.92 -27.22
C VAL A 305 -2.08 2.94 -26.36
N PRO A 306 -2.49 3.14 -25.08
CA PRO A 306 -1.78 4.02 -24.16
C PRO A 306 -0.40 3.45 -23.79
N GLU A 307 0.42 4.26 -23.10
CA GLU A 307 1.68 3.77 -22.57
C GLU A 307 1.46 2.55 -21.67
N MET A 308 2.26 1.51 -21.91
CA MET A 308 2.19 0.28 -21.14
C MET A 308 3.53 0.02 -20.46
N GLY A 309 3.48 -0.34 -19.19
CA GLY A 309 4.64 -0.64 -18.35
C GLY A 309 4.50 -1.96 -17.59
N VAL A 310 5.57 -2.32 -16.91
CA VAL A 310 5.68 -3.57 -16.15
C VAL A 310 5.81 -3.25 -14.66
N MET A 311 5.03 -3.94 -13.83
CA MET A 311 5.30 -4.01 -12.40
C MET A 311 6.42 -5.01 -12.15
N VAL A 312 7.54 -4.50 -11.64
CA VAL A 312 8.70 -5.32 -11.29
C VAL A 312 8.55 -5.75 -9.83
N GLU A 313 7.99 -6.93 -9.65
CA GLU A 313 7.67 -7.48 -8.34
C GLU A 313 8.08 -8.96 -8.19
N THR A 314 8.75 -9.48 -9.23
CA THR A 314 9.44 -10.77 -9.18
C THR A 314 10.95 -10.55 -9.34
N PRO A 315 11.82 -11.33 -8.66
CA PRO A 315 13.26 -11.26 -8.89
C PRO A 315 13.65 -11.47 -10.36
N ALA A 316 12.91 -12.31 -11.09
CA ALA A 316 13.12 -12.54 -12.50
C ALA A 316 12.92 -11.26 -13.34
N ALA A 317 11.86 -10.48 -13.07
CA ALA A 317 11.63 -9.21 -13.75
C ALA A 317 12.72 -8.18 -13.44
N ALA A 318 13.19 -8.12 -12.18
CA ALA A 318 14.27 -7.22 -11.79
C ALA A 318 15.60 -7.56 -12.50
N VAL A 319 15.95 -8.84 -12.57
CA VAL A 319 17.14 -9.33 -13.31
C VAL A 319 17.02 -9.06 -14.81
N MET A 320 15.82 -9.17 -15.36
CA MET A 320 15.52 -8.95 -16.80
C MET A 320 15.08 -7.52 -17.11
N ALA A 321 15.24 -6.57 -16.19
CA ALA A 321 14.74 -5.20 -16.33
C ALA A 321 15.26 -4.47 -17.57
N ASP A 322 16.49 -4.73 -17.97
CA ASP A 322 17.08 -4.19 -19.21
C ASP A 322 16.31 -4.67 -20.47
N ALA A 323 16.07 -5.97 -20.56
CA ALA A 323 15.32 -6.55 -21.67
C ALA A 323 13.84 -6.10 -21.67
N LEU A 324 13.21 -5.99 -20.51
CA LEU A 324 11.84 -5.50 -20.37
C LEU A 324 11.73 -4.01 -20.74
N ALA A 325 12.66 -3.17 -20.28
CA ALA A 325 12.69 -1.74 -20.55
C ALA A 325 12.83 -1.42 -22.05
N ALA A 326 13.49 -2.29 -22.83
CA ALA A 326 13.56 -2.15 -24.28
C ALA A 326 12.18 -2.22 -24.97
N HIS A 327 11.18 -2.85 -24.33
CA HIS A 327 9.88 -3.14 -24.92
C HIS A 327 8.69 -2.48 -24.22
N CYS A 328 8.88 -1.86 -23.07
CA CYS A 328 7.82 -1.15 -22.32
C CYS A 328 8.09 0.36 -22.21
N ALA A 329 7.08 1.12 -21.81
CA ALA A 329 7.19 2.57 -21.64
C ALA A 329 7.82 2.93 -20.29
N PHE A 330 7.62 2.13 -19.25
CA PHE A 330 8.10 2.37 -17.89
C PHE A 330 8.20 1.07 -17.08
N LEU A 331 8.89 1.16 -15.94
CA LEU A 331 8.95 0.12 -14.93
C LEU A 331 8.44 0.70 -13.60
N SER A 332 7.64 -0.04 -12.84
CA SER A 332 7.22 0.34 -11.50
C SER A 332 7.47 -0.83 -10.53
N ILE A 333 8.17 -0.57 -9.44
CA ILE A 333 8.62 -1.63 -8.52
C ILE A 333 7.57 -1.88 -7.46
N GLY A 334 7.02 -3.09 -7.44
CA GLY A 334 6.11 -3.59 -6.41
C GLY A 334 6.90 -4.18 -5.25
N THR A 335 7.39 -3.35 -4.33
CA THR A 335 8.34 -3.78 -3.29
C THR A 335 7.80 -4.83 -2.35
N ASN A 336 6.49 -4.91 -2.13
CA ASN A 336 5.90 -5.89 -1.21
C ASN A 336 6.09 -7.33 -1.71
N ASP A 337 5.68 -7.60 -2.94
CA ASP A 337 5.84 -8.91 -3.57
C ASP A 337 7.31 -9.17 -3.93
N LEU A 338 8.05 -8.16 -4.39
CA LEU A 338 9.49 -8.29 -4.64
C LEU A 338 10.23 -8.74 -3.39
N THR A 339 9.93 -8.17 -2.22
CA THR A 339 10.54 -8.57 -0.93
C THR A 339 10.19 -10.01 -0.60
N GLN A 340 8.91 -10.38 -0.69
CA GLN A 340 8.44 -11.74 -0.43
C GLN A 340 9.18 -12.77 -1.27
N TYR A 341 9.30 -12.53 -2.58
CA TYR A 341 9.95 -13.48 -3.49
C TYR A 341 11.48 -13.45 -3.40
N ALA A 342 12.08 -12.29 -3.13
CA ALA A 342 13.53 -12.18 -2.97
C ALA A 342 14.03 -12.89 -1.71
N LEU A 343 13.28 -12.79 -0.60
CA LEU A 343 13.64 -13.41 0.68
C LEU A 343 13.04 -14.81 0.86
N ALA A 344 12.22 -15.29 -0.10
CA ALA A 344 11.52 -16.58 -0.04
C ALA A 344 10.69 -16.74 1.25
N MET A 345 10.04 -15.69 1.70
CA MET A 345 9.19 -15.64 2.90
C MET A 345 7.78 -15.26 2.51
N ASP A 346 6.80 -16.06 2.92
CA ASP A 346 5.38 -15.73 2.69
C ASP A 346 4.89 -14.74 3.75
N ARG A 347 4.41 -13.56 3.32
CA ARG A 347 3.81 -12.56 4.21
C ARG A 347 2.54 -13.05 4.93
N GLY A 348 1.86 -14.05 4.36
CA GLY A 348 0.71 -14.71 4.98
C GLY A 348 1.07 -15.74 6.04
N ASN A 349 2.35 -16.12 6.16
CA ASN A 349 2.81 -17.09 7.15
C ASN A 349 3.41 -16.39 8.38
N PRO A 350 2.71 -16.36 9.53
CA PRO A 350 3.15 -15.64 10.72
C PRO A 350 4.52 -16.10 11.27
N ALA A 351 4.95 -17.30 10.95
CA ALA A 351 6.25 -17.84 11.41
C ALA A 351 7.44 -17.13 10.73
N VAL A 352 7.27 -16.56 9.54
CA VAL A 352 8.36 -15.94 8.76
C VAL A 352 8.05 -14.48 8.37
N ALA A 353 6.80 -14.05 8.42
CA ALA A 353 6.38 -12.72 7.99
C ALA A 353 7.12 -11.58 8.73
N GLY A 354 7.47 -11.79 10.01
CA GLY A 354 8.25 -10.83 10.81
C GLY A 354 9.69 -10.62 10.32
N GLY A 355 10.20 -11.50 9.44
CA GLY A 355 11.52 -11.35 8.81
C GLY A 355 11.50 -10.53 7.51
N LEU A 356 10.32 -10.15 7.02
CA LEU A 356 10.19 -9.38 5.77
C LEU A 356 10.52 -7.91 6.00
N ASP A 357 11.57 -7.43 5.39
CA ASP A 357 11.90 -6.01 5.33
C ASP A 357 12.36 -5.63 3.92
N GLY A 358 11.64 -4.72 3.27
CA GLY A 358 11.98 -4.22 1.93
C GLY A 358 13.30 -3.45 1.86
N MET A 359 13.84 -3.04 3.01
CA MET A 359 15.16 -2.42 3.13
C MET A 359 16.31 -3.45 3.18
N ASP A 360 16.00 -4.75 3.04
CA ASP A 360 17.04 -5.78 2.95
C ASP A 360 17.96 -5.50 1.76
N PRO A 361 19.30 -5.60 1.92
CA PRO A 361 20.24 -5.36 0.85
C PRO A 361 20.02 -6.21 -0.40
N ALA A 362 19.47 -7.42 -0.28
CA ALA A 362 19.11 -8.25 -1.44
C ALA A 362 17.98 -7.61 -2.27
N VAL A 363 16.97 -7.07 -1.61
CA VAL A 363 15.86 -6.36 -2.26
C VAL A 363 16.38 -5.07 -2.91
N LEU A 364 17.18 -4.28 -2.19
CA LEU A 364 17.74 -3.02 -2.71
C LEU A 364 18.64 -3.24 -3.92
N ARG A 365 19.36 -4.36 -4.01
CA ARG A 365 20.13 -4.73 -5.20
C ARG A 365 19.23 -5.00 -6.41
N LEU A 366 18.08 -5.64 -6.22
CA LEU A 366 17.09 -5.85 -7.28
C LEU A 366 16.46 -4.51 -7.72
N VAL A 367 16.19 -3.60 -6.78
CA VAL A 367 15.77 -2.22 -7.08
C VAL A 367 16.82 -1.50 -7.93
N SER A 368 18.08 -1.53 -7.50
CA SER A 368 19.21 -0.92 -8.21
C SER A 368 19.33 -1.47 -9.64
N GLN A 369 19.23 -2.79 -9.80
CA GLN A 369 19.30 -3.44 -11.10
C GLN A 369 18.14 -3.02 -12.01
N THR A 370 16.94 -2.89 -11.45
CA THR A 370 15.76 -2.39 -12.17
C THR A 370 15.97 -0.96 -12.66
N CYS A 371 16.44 -0.07 -11.80
CA CYS A 371 16.75 1.33 -12.15
C CYS A 371 17.83 1.41 -13.24
N ALA A 372 18.89 0.62 -13.13
CA ALA A 372 19.94 0.56 -14.14
C ALA A 372 19.41 0.05 -15.51
N GLY A 373 18.53 -0.96 -15.49
CA GLY A 373 17.86 -1.46 -16.70
C GLY A 373 17.00 -0.39 -17.37
N GLY A 374 16.16 0.30 -16.60
CA GLY A 374 15.34 1.42 -17.10
C GLY A 374 16.18 2.54 -17.69
N ALA A 375 17.21 2.97 -16.99
CA ALA A 375 18.09 4.06 -17.40
C ALA A 375 18.79 3.81 -18.76
N ARG A 376 19.18 2.57 -19.06
CA ARG A 376 19.79 2.21 -20.34
C ARG A 376 18.90 2.48 -21.55
N HIS A 377 17.59 2.44 -21.35
CA HIS A 377 16.58 2.66 -22.38
C HIS A 377 15.83 4.00 -22.23
N GLY A 378 16.30 4.89 -21.34
CA GLY A 378 15.67 6.17 -21.08
C GLY A 378 14.24 6.03 -20.50
N LYS A 379 13.95 4.94 -19.77
CA LYS A 379 12.66 4.69 -19.14
C LYS A 379 12.69 5.14 -17.69
N TRP A 380 11.60 5.80 -17.28
CA TRP A 380 11.44 6.11 -15.87
C TRP A 380 11.14 4.86 -15.05
N VAL A 381 11.58 4.89 -13.80
CA VAL A 381 11.36 3.81 -12.84
C VAL A 381 10.68 4.39 -11.61
N GLY A 382 9.50 3.85 -11.31
CA GLY A 382 8.74 4.19 -10.11
C GLY A 382 8.80 3.09 -9.05
N VAL A 383 8.32 3.43 -7.84
CA VAL A 383 8.05 2.48 -6.75
C VAL A 383 6.64 2.69 -6.25
N CYS A 384 5.83 1.63 -6.24
CA CYS A 384 4.44 1.66 -5.78
C CYS A 384 4.15 0.72 -4.59
N GLY A 385 5.14 0.01 -4.09
CA GLY A 385 5.05 -0.78 -2.87
C GLY A 385 5.21 0.04 -1.59
N GLY A 386 5.19 -0.64 -0.44
CA GLY A 386 5.24 -0.01 0.89
C GLY A 386 6.43 0.91 1.11
N LEU A 387 7.58 0.63 0.49
CA LEU A 387 8.78 1.46 0.62
C LEU A 387 8.60 2.89 0.09
N ALA A 388 7.70 3.14 -0.88
CA ALA A 388 7.40 4.49 -1.34
C ALA A 388 6.76 5.39 -0.25
N SER A 389 6.21 4.77 0.79
CA SER A 389 5.60 5.44 1.94
C SER A 389 6.51 5.47 3.18
N ASP A 390 7.68 4.85 3.13
CA ASP A 390 8.64 4.78 4.22
C ASP A 390 9.67 5.93 4.11
N PRO A 391 9.65 6.93 5.02
CA PRO A 391 10.58 8.05 4.96
C PRO A 391 12.06 7.64 5.03
N LEU A 392 12.38 6.52 5.66
CA LEU A 392 13.76 5.99 5.72
C LEU A 392 14.19 5.40 4.37
N ALA A 393 13.25 4.83 3.62
CA ALA A 393 13.54 4.23 2.33
C ALA A 393 13.69 5.27 1.20
N VAL A 394 12.92 6.35 1.25
CA VAL A 394 12.86 7.37 0.16
C VAL A 394 14.26 7.85 -0.28
N PRO A 395 15.16 8.32 0.59
CA PRO A 395 16.47 8.80 0.13
C PRO A 395 17.30 7.70 -0.53
N ILE A 396 17.18 6.44 -0.09
CA ILE A 396 17.87 5.31 -0.69
C ILE A 396 17.29 5.02 -2.08
N LEU A 397 15.96 4.97 -2.21
CA LEU A 397 15.27 4.73 -3.49
C LEU A 397 15.67 5.78 -4.54
N LEU A 398 15.68 7.07 -4.16
CA LEU A 398 16.13 8.14 -5.06
C LEU A 398 17.61 7.97 -5.44
N GLY A 399 18.46 7.64 -4.47
CA GLY A 399 19.88 7.37 -4.71
C GLY A 399 20.15 6.18 -5.63
N LEU A 400 19.23 5.19 -5.68
CA LEU A 400 19.26 4.05 -6.60
C LEU A 400 18.76 4.39 -7.99
N GLY A 401 18.12 5.56 -8.18
CA GLY A 401 17.65 6.02 -9.49
C GLY A 401 16.14 5.98 -9.69
N VAL A 402 15.35 5.79 -8.63
CA VAL A 402 13.90 5.94 -8.67
C VAL A 402 13.53 7.40 -8.94
N SER A 403 12.61 7.64 -9.86
CA SER A 403 12.15 8.98 -10.27
C SER A 403 10.66 9.23 -9.97
N GLU A 404 9.92 8.20 -9.56
CA GLU A 404 8.50 8.30 -9.17
C GLU A 404 8.27 7.49 -7.89
N LEU A 405 7.52 8.05 -6.95
CA LEU A 405 7.12 7.43 -5.68
C LEU A 405 5.60 7.45 -5.59
N SER A 406 4.97 6.28 -5.68
CA SER A 406 3.52 6.12 -5.47
C SER A 406 3.25 5.66 -4.04
N ALA A 407 2.91 6.61 -3.18
CA ALA A 407 2.75 6.41 -1.75
C ALA A 407 1.29 6.20 -1.34
N ALA A 408 1.07 5.80 -0.09
CA ALA A 408 -0.26 5.84 0.51
C ALA A 408 -0.76 7.30 0.56
N PRO A 409 -2.04 7.57 0.23
CA PRO A 409 -2.56 8.94 0.15
C PRO A 409 -2.26 9.81 1.38
N ALA A 410 -2.36 9.23 2.58
CA ALA A 410 -2.19 9.95 3.84
C ALA A 410 -0.79 10.54 4.09
N VAL A 411 0.25 10.02 3.41
CA VAL A 411 1.66 10.44 3.62
C VAL A 411 2.25 11.19 2.43
N VAL A 412 1.50 11.40 1.34
CA VAL A 412 2.00 12.05 0.12
C VAL A 412 2.62 13.43 0.42
N ALA A 413 1.96 14.26 1.21
CA ALA A 413 2.47 15.60 1.56
C ALA A 413 3.81 15.51 2.31
N GLU A 414 3.93 14.57 3.24
CA GLU A 414 5.16 14.36 4.03
C GLU A 414 6.30 13.83 3.16
N ILE A 415 6.03 12.87 2.26
CA ILE A 415 7.01 12.36 1.30
C ILE A 415 7.48 13.48 0.35
N LYS A 416 6.57 14.32 -0.15
CA LYS A 416 6.94 15.49 -0.97
C LYS A 416 7.82 16.48 -0.20
N ALA A 417 7.48 16.74 1.05
CA ALA A 417 8.29 17.62 1.91
C ALA A 417 9.69 17.03 2.12
N LEU A 418 9.78 15.72 2.38
CA LEU A 418 11.05 15.01 2.50
C LEU A 418 11.87 15.13 1.20
N VAL A 419 11.29 14.83 0.04
CA VAL A 419 11.95 14.93 -1.28
C VAL A 419 12.54 16.33 -1.47
N ARG A 420 11.81 17.39 -1.13
CA ARG A 420 12.30 18.78 -1.25
C ARG A 420 13.49 19.09 -0.34
N GLY A 421 13.64 18.38 0.76
CA GLY A 421 14.79 18.48 1.67
C GLY A 421 16.02 17.70 1.22
N LEU A 422 15.90 16.75 0.29
CA LEU A 422 16.97 15.84 -0.14
C LEU A 422 17.89 16.46 -1.19
N ASP A 423 19.15 16.05 -1.17
CA ASP A 423 20.13 16.22 -2.25
C ASP A 423 20.40 14.87 -2.89
N LEU A 424 20.30 14.79 -4.22
CA LEU A 424 20.43 13.50 -4.91
C LEU A 424 21.84 12.93 -4.84
N GLY A 425 22.87 13.76 -4.78
CA GLY A 425 24.25 13.33 -4.59
C GLY A 425 24.45 12.65 -3.23
N GLU A 426 23.91 13.24 -2.16
CA GLU A 426 23.89 12.67 -0.82
C GLU A 426 23.10 11.35 -0.77
N CYS A 427 21.94 11.31 -1.44
CA CYS A 427 21.11 10.11 -1.57
C CYS A 427 21.88 8.96 -2.26
N ARG A 428 22.65 9.25 -3.32
CA ARG A 428 23.47 8.26 -4.01
C ARG A 428 24.55 7.69 -3.09
N ALA A 429 25.21 8.53 -2.30
CA ALA A 429 26.20 8.08 -1.33
C ALA A 429 25.58 7.15 -0.26
N LEU A 430 24.39 7.50 0.25
CA LEU A 430 23.64 6.66 1.18
C LEU A 430 23.24 5.32 0.53
N ALA A 431 22.72 5.35 -0.69
CA ALA A 431 22.31 4.16 -1.42
C ALA A 431 23.50 3.19 -1.64
N GLN A 432 24.69 3.68 -1.95
CA GLN A 432 25.89 2.83 -2.06
C GLN A 432 26.25 2.16 -0.74
N ARG A 433 26.14 2.88 0.39
CA ARG A 433 26.34 2.29 1.73
C ARG A 433 25.29 1.21 2.01
N ALA A 434 24.02 1.47 1.66
CA ALA A 434 22.92 0.52 1.85
C ALA A 434 23.12 -0.77 1.05
N LEU A 435 23.61 -0.69 -0.20
CA LEU A 435 23.91 -1.87 -1.02
C LEU A 435 25.06 -2.74 -0.47
N CYS A 436 25.92 -2.16 0.36
CA CYS A 436 27.04 -2.88 1.01
C CYS A 436 26.71 -3.35 2.43
N ALA A 437 25.52 -3.04 2.94
CA ALA A 437 25.10 -3.45 4.27
C ALA A 437 24.89 -4.98 4.36
N GLU A 438 24.94 -5.49 5.59
CA GLU A 438 24.76 -6.92 5.89
C GLU A 438 23.32 -7.28 6.27
N SER A 439 22.48 -6.27 6.60
CA SER A 439 21.09 -6.50 7.02
C SER A 439 20.21 -5.27 6.81
N ALA A 440 18.90 -5.48 6.78
CA ALA A 440 17.92 -4.41 6.77
C ALA A 440 18.04 -3.47 7.97
N ALA A 441 18.33 -4.01 9.17
CA ALA A 441 18.53 -3.20 10.38
C ALA A 441 19.68 -2.22 10.23
N GLN A 442 20.79 -2.65 9.63
CA GLN A 442 21.93 -1.77 9.35
C GLN A 442 21.58 -0.70 8.31
N VAL A 443 20.82 -1.05 7.28
CA VAL A 443 20.33 -0.08 6.29
C VAL A 443 19.43 0.96 6.94
N ARG A 444 18.49 0.54 7.78
CA ARG A 444 17.62 1.44 8.55
C ARG A 444 18.41 2.36 9.48
N PHE A 445 19.46 1.84 10.12
CA PHE A 445 20.35 2.64 10.94
C PHE A 445 21.04 3.75 10.11
N PHE A 446 21.60 3.41 8.94
CA PHE A 446 22.22 4.40 8.06
C PHE A 446 21.23 5.46 7.56
N ALA A 447 20.01 5.05 7.22
CA ALA A 447 18.94 5.95 6.79
C ALA A 447 18.51 6.88 7.92
N GLY A 448 18.39 6.34 9.15
CA GLY A 448 18.05 7.13 10.35
C GLY A 448 19.11 8.19 10.67
N GLU A 449 20.40 7.84 10.63
CA GLU A 449 21.50 8.80 10.78
C GLU A 449 21.46 9.89 9.69
N PHE A 450 21.15 9.49 8.45
CA PHE A 450 21.07 10.42 7.33
C PHE A 450 19.95 11.44 7.52
N ILE A 451 18.73 10.99 7.83
CA ILE A 451 17.57 11.85 8.06
C ILE A 451 17.76 12.71 9.32
N GLY A 452 18.33 12.16 10.39
CA GLY A 452 18.62 12.90 11.62
C GLY A 452 19.55 14.10 11.40
N ARG A 453 20.48 14.02 10.43
CA ARG A 453 21.37 15.14 10.08
C ARG A 453 20.72 16.23 9.23
N MET A 454 19.57 15.95 8.60
CA MET A 454 18.88 16.93 7.78
C MET A 454 18.18 18.02 8.60
N ALA A 455 18.22 17.95 9.94
CA ALA A 455 17.57 18.92 10.86
C ALA A 455 16.08 19.17 10.48
N LEU A 456 15.39 18.10 10.12
CA LEU A 456 13.96 18.11 9.76
C LEU A 456 13.05 18.17 10.96
#